data_c77cf13a28b201832fb277debb8ca748
#
_entry.id   c77cf13a28b201832fb277debb8ca748
#
_cell.length_a   1.000
_cell.length_b   1.000
_cell.length_c   1.000
_cell.angle_alpha   90.00
_cell.angle_beta   90.00
_cell.angle_gamma   90.00
#
_symmetry.space_group_name_H-M   'P 1'
#
loop_
_entity.id
_entity.type
_entity.pdbx_description
1 polymer ?
#
loop_
_entity_poly.entity_id
_entity_poly.type
_entity_poly.pdbx_seq_one_letter_code
_entity_poly.pdbx_strand_id
1 'polypeptide(L)'
;DHRDLHSFPTRRSSDLGRMMGIELPANFRRPYMARSVRDFYRRWHMTLGQWFCRYVYIPLGGSRQGELRTIFNLLVVWMLTAFWHGAGWNFFCWGGLLWICIVLERQLGRLKFVHKMKVLPHIYLWLVIPMSWMCFAITDLSQLQVYLDKMLWLVPGFSGGYEDAWKALSTYGGLLLVSGLACTPVIEKLYHKWQDKLPVKVLLSGLFWYCIWRLLLEGNNPFMYFSF
;
A
#
# COMPACT_ATOMS: atom_id res chain seq x y z
N ASP A 1 22.25 -14.48 8.50
CA ASP A 1 22.62 -13.18 7.92
C ASP A 1 21.48 -12.18 8.12
N HIS A 2 21.50 -11.49 9.28
CA HIS A 2 20.41 -10.60 9.76
C HIS A 2 20.58 -9.13 9.35
N ARG A 3 21.35 -8.81 8.30
CA ARG A 3 21.77 -7.44 8.01
C ARG A 3 20.89 -6.60 7.09
N ASP A 4 19.79 -7.13 6.52
CA ASP A 4 19.01 -6.41 5.48
C ASP A 4 17.61 -5.92 5.92
N LEU A 5 17.36 -5.72 7.22
CA LEU A 5 16.01 -5.49 7.76
C LEU A 5 15.59 -4.02 7.90
N HIS A 6 16.30 -3.06 7.28
CA HIS A 6 16.01 -1.65 7.51
C HIS A 6 15.50 -0.91 6.28
N SER A 7 14.18 -0.95 6.05
CA SER A 7 13.52 -0.08 5.07
C SER A 7 13.22 1.31 5.65
N PHE A 8 13.34 2.35 4.83
CA PHE A 8 13.40 3.76 5.17
C PHE A 8 12.28 4.35 6.04
N PRO A 9 10.97 4.01 5.89
CA PRO A 9 9.91 4.58 6.74
C PRO A 9 9.86 4.01 8.15
N THR A 10 10.36 2.79 8.36
CA THR A 10 10.31 2.11 9.65
C THR A 10 11.43 2.51 10.60
N ARG A 11 12.47 3.17 10.11
CA ARG A 11 13.60 3.59 10.98
C ARG A 11 13.21 4.63 12.01
N ARG A 12 12.33 5.60 11.71
CA ARG A 12 12.02 6.69 12.65
C ARG A 12 11.28 6.23 13.88
N SER A 13 10.22 5.43 13.74
CA SER A 13 9.54 4.84 14.90
C SER A 13 10.41 3.81 15.60
N SER A 14 11.23 3.04 14.86
CA SER A 14 12.18 2.09 15.44
C SER A 14 13.37 2.80 16.13
N ASP A 15 13.83 3.95 15.63
CA ASP A 15 14.92 4.69 16.25
C ASP A 15 14.47 5.39 17.53
N LEU A 16 13.28 5.99 17.56
CA LEU A 16 12.66 6.49 18.79
C LEU A 16 12.43 5.35 19.80
N GLY A 17 11.91 4.21 19.35
CA GLY A 17 11.76 3.02 20.18
C GLY A 17 13.08 2.56 20.77
N ARG A 18 14.13 2.49 19.95
CA ARG A 18 15.49 2.11 20.39
C ARG A 18 16.09 3.10 21.39
N MET A 19 15.86 4.41 21.20
CA MET A 19 16.26 5.43 22.19
C MET A 19 15.56 5.22 23.54
N MET A 20 14.36 4.62 23.53
CA MET A 20 13.60 4.23 24.72
C MET A 20 13.89 2.79 25.18
N GLY A 21 14.85 2.08 24.57
CA GLY A 21 15.16 0.69 24.86
C GLY A 21 14.17 -0.34 24.31
N ILE A 22 13.28 0.07 23.37
CA ILE A 22 12.24 -0.79 22.81
C ILE A 22 12.62 -1.16 21.35
N GLU A 23 12.73 -2.45 21.05
CA GLU A 23 12.90 -2.94 19.68
C GLU A 23 11.54 -3.13 19.00
N LEU A 24 11.19 -2.19 18.09
CA LEU A 24 9.96 -2.28 17.29
C LEU A 24 10.21 -3.09 16.02
N PRO A 25 9.33 -4.04 15.68
CA PRO A 25 9.44 -4.82 14.45
C PRO A 25 9.21 -3.94 13.21
N ALA A 26 9.86 -4.31 12.10
CA ALA A 26 9.64 -3.66 10.81
C ALA A 26 8.18 -3.89 10.35
N ASN A 27 7.52 -2.81 9.93
CA ASN A 27 6.12 -2.84 9.50
C ASN A 27 5.94 -2.69 7.98
N PHE A 28 6.95 -2.16 7.29
CA PHE A 28 6.94 -1.95 5.83
C PHE A 28 8.26 -2.41 5.21
N ARG A 29 8.18 -3.13 4.07
CA ARG A 29 9.34 -3.64 3.34
C ARG A 29 9.17 -3.51 1.82
N ARG A 30 9.31 -2.30 1.29
CA ARG A 30 9.16 -2.00 -0.16
C ARG A 30 7.91 -2.63 -0.77
N PRO A 31 6.70 -2.32 -0.30
CA PRO A 31 5.48 -2.99 -0.72
C PRO A 31 5.19 -2.81 -2.21
N TYR A 32 5.50 -1.66 -2.80
CA TYR A 32 5.26 -1.38 -4.22
C TYR A 32 6.19 -2.14 -5.18
N MET A 33 7.23 -2.81 -4.66
CA MET A 33 8.05 -3.75 -5.42
C MET A 33 7.50 -5.19 -5.42
N ALA A 34 6.33 -5.39 -4.82
CA ALA A 34 5.65 -6.67 -4.83
C ALA A 34 5.15 -7.03 -6.24
N ARG A 35 4.88 -8.31 -6.45
CA ARG A 35 4.41 -8.85 -7.74
C ARG A 35 2.98 -9.40 -7.65
N SER A 36 2.33 -9.25 -6.50
CA SER A 36 0.97 -9.69 -6.24
C SER A 36 0.38 -8.92 -5.06
N VAL A 37 -0.95 -8.84 -4.96
CA VAL A 37 -1.64 -8.25 -3.80
C VAL A 37 -1.25 -8.97 -2.52
N ARG A 38 -1.17 -10.30 -2.57
CA ARG A 38 -0.71 -11.11 -1.44
C ARG A 38 0.71 -10.75 -1.00
N ASP A 39 1.66 -10.57 -1.94
CA ASP A 39 3.04 -10.18 -1.65
C ASP A 39 3.10 -8.73 -1.14
N PHE A 40 2.24 -7.84 -1.67
CA PHE A 40 2.11 -6.47 -1.18
C PHE A 40 1.76 -6.43 0.30
N TYR A 41 0.71 -7.12 0.73
CA TYR A 41 0.29 -7.12 2.14
C TYR A 41 1.19 -7.95 3.07
N ARG A 42 2.08 -8.78 2.55
CA ARG A 42 3.21 -9.35 3.31
C ARG A 42 4.31 -8.33 3.62
N ARG A 43 4.33 -7.21 2.90
CA ARG A 43 5.33 -6.15 3.01
C ARG A 43 4.73 -4.84 3.53
N TRP A 44 3.41 -4.74 3.56
CA TRP A 44 2.61 -3.61 4.05
C TRP A 44 1.92 -3.99 5.36
N HIS A 45 2.11 -3.16 6.39
CA HIS A 45 1.51 -3.36 7.72
C HIS A 45 1.75 -4.78 8.26
N MET A 46 3.02 -5.21 8.24
CA MET A 46 3.44 -6.60 8.47
C MET A 46 2.98 -7.13 9.82
N THR A 47 3.02 -6.31 10.87
CA THR A 47 2.61 -6.72 12.23
C THR A 47 1.12 -7.03 12.29
N LEU A 48 0.27 -6.21 11.66
CA LEU A 48 -1.17 -6.47 11.57
C LEU A 48 -1.45 -7.76 10.80
N GLY A 49 -0.79 -7.95 9.66
CA GLY A 49 -0.90 -9.19 8.88
C GLY A 49 -0.48 -10.44 9.66
N GLN A 50 0.59 -10.35 10.44
CA GLN A 50 1.04 -11.44 11.31
C GLN A 50 0.04 -11.71 12.44
N TRP A 51 -0.56 -10.65 13.01
CA TRP A 51 -1.58 -10.78 14.05
C TRP A 51 -2.81 -11.53 13.51
N PHE A 52 -3.40 -11.10 12.39
CA PHE A 52 -4.53 -11.79 11.77
C PHE A 52 -4.17 -13.22 11.34
N CYS A 53 -2.95 -13.45 10.87
CA CYS A 53 -2.49 -14.79 10.52
C CYS A 53 -2.47 -15.71 11.76
N ARG A 54 -1.89 -15.24 12.86
CA ARG A 54 -1.72 -16.05 14.08
C ARG A 54 -3.03 -16.29 14.81
N TYR A 55 -3.87 -15.26 14.95
CA TYR A 55 -5.03 -15.30 15.82
C TYR A 55 -6.35 -15.59 15.11
N VAL A 56 -6.40 -15.47 13.78
CA VAL A 56 -7.61 -15.73 12.99
C VAL A 56 -7.38 -16.84 11.98
N TYR A 57 -6.43 -16.65 11.04
CA TYR A 57 -6.27 -17.56 9.91
C TYR A 57 -5.84 -18.97 10.32
N ILE A 58 -4.83 -19.10 11.19
CA ILE A 58 -4.32 -20.39 11.65
C ILE A 58 -5.36 -21.13 12.51
N PRO A 59 -6.02 -20.50 13.50
CA PRO A 59 -7.08 -21.16 14.29
C PRO A 59 -8.27 -21.63 13.46
N LEU A 60 -8.61 -20.94 12.36
CA LEU A 60 -9.66 -21.39 11.42
C LEU A 60 -9.25 -22.60 10.56
N GLY A 61 -8.02 -23.11 10.73
CA GLY A 61 -7.45 -24.23 9.98
C GLY A 61 -6.47 -23.84 8.87
N GLY A 62 -6.27 -22.53 8.65
CA GLY A 62 -5.31 -22.00 7.65
C GLY A 62 -5.60 -22.53 6.25
N SER A 63 -4.55 -23.08 5.58
CA SER A 63 -4.65 -23.68 4.24
C SER A 63 -4.65 -25.22 4.25
N ARG A 64 -4.78 -25.86 5.41
CA ARG A 64 -4.62 -27.31 5.56
C ARG A 64 -5.92 -28.10 5.30
N GLN A 65 -7.07 -27.44 5.34
CA GLN A 65 -8.39 -28.07 5.25
C GLN A 65 -9.04 -27.95 3.86
N GLY A 66 -8.21 -27.90 2.82
CA GLY A 66 -8.67 -27.82 1.43
C GLY A 66 -8.87 -26.38 0.92
N GLU A 67 -9.19 -26.29 -0.37
CA GLU A 67 -9.22 -25.02 -1.11
C GLU A 67 -10.39 -24.12 -0.68
N LEU A 68 -11.60 -24.67 -0.63
CA LEU A 68 -12.81 -23.90 -0.25
C LEU A 68 -12.67 -23.32 1.16
N ARG A 69 -12.18 -24.13 2.09
CA ARG A 69 -11.94 -23.67 3.46
C ARG A 69 -10.88 -22.57 3.52
N THR A 70 -9.84 -22.68 2.71
CA THR A 70 -8.80 -21.63 2.61
C THR A 70 -9.38 -20.32 2.09
N ILE A 71 -10.22 -20.36 1.04
CA ILE A 71 -10.90 -19.19 0.48
C ILE A 71 -11.81 -18.54 1.52
N PHE A 72 -12.57 -19.33 2.25
CA PHE A 72 -13.42 -18.84 3.34
C PHE A 72 -12.60 -18.22 4.48
N ASN A 73 -11.52 -18.88 4.93
CA ASN A 73 -10.66 -18.35 5.98
C ASN A 73 -10.04 -16.99 5.57
N LEU A 74 -9.65 -16.84 4.30
CA LEU A 74 -9.17 -15.57 3.75
C LEU A 74 -10.28 -14.51 3.73
N LEU A 75 -11.53 -14.89 3.39
CA LEU A 75 -12.66 -13.95 3.45
C LEU A 75 -12.86 -13.43 4.87
N VAL A 76 -12.87 -14.32 5.86
CA VAL A 76 -13.02 -13.91 7.27
C VAL A 76 -11.92 -12.94 7.68
N VAL A 77 -10.66 -13.23 7.33
CA VAL A 77 -9.53 -12.34 7.65
C VAL A 77 -9.73 -10.96 7.02
N TRP A 78 -10.10 -10.89 5.73
CA TRP A 78 -10.26 -9.61 5.04
C TRP A 78 -11.47 -8.83 5.51
N MET A 79 -12.58 -9.49 5.88
CA MET A 79 -13.75 -8.83 6.45
C MET A 79 -13.45 -8.28 7.85
N LEU A 80 -12.72 -9.03 8.68
CA LEU A 80 -12.27 -8.54 9.99
C LEU A 80 -11.24 -7.41 9.86
N THR A 81 -10.38 -7.46 8.86
CA THR A 81 -9.44 -6.35 8.56
C THR A 81 -10.21 -5.09 8.14
N ALA A 82 -11.24 -5.24 7.30
CA ALA A 82 -12.12 -4.15 6.91
C ALA A 82 -12.82 -3.54 8.13
N PHE A 83 -13.43 -4.36 8.97
CA PHE A 83 -14.08 -3.94 10.21
C PHE A 83 -13.11 -3.23 11.18
N TRP A 84 -11.87 -3.70 11.27
CA TRP A 84 -10.84 -3.08 12.09
C TRP A 84 -10.50 -1.64 11.61
N HIS A 85 -10.58 -1.37 10.32
CA HIS A 85 -10.42 -0.02 9.74
C HIS A 85 -11.64 0.88 9.96
N GLY A 86 -12.82 0.31 10.19
CA GLY A 86 -14.06 1.03 10.43
C GLY A 86 -15.30 0.25 10.00
N ALA A 87 -16.48 0.68 10.46
CA ALA A 87 -17.75 0.04 10.15
C ALA A 87 -18.39 0.52 8.82
N GLY A 88 -17.71 1.38 8.06
CA GLY A 88 -18.22 1.89 6.79
C GLY A 88 -18.22 0.86 5.67
N TRP A 89 -19.23 0.89 4.80
CA TRP A 89 -19.33 -0.01 3.65
C TRP A 89 -18.14 0.09 2.68
N ASN A 90 -17.50 1.25 2.59
CA ASN A 90 -16.30 1.47 1.80
C ASN A 90 -15.16 0.53 2.23
N PHE A 91 -14.97 0.28 3.53
CA PHE A 91 -13.96 -0.66 4.03
C PHE A 91 -14.29 -2.10 3.69
N PHE A 92 -15.58 -2.48 3.74
CA PHE A 92 -16.00 -3.83 3.33
C PHE A 92 -15.85 -4.03 1.81
N CYS A 93 -16.16 -3.02 1.01
CA CYS A 93 -15.88 -3.05 -0.45
C CYS A 93 -14.37 -3.18 -0.72
N TRP A 94 -13.53 -2.42 -0.01
CA TRP A 94 -12.09 -2.51 -0.09
C TRP A 94 -11.57 -3.92 0.29
N GLY A 95 -11.98 -4.44 1.43
CA GLY A 95 -11.56 -5.76 1.89
C GLY A 95 -12.05 -6.88 0.97
N GLY A 96 -13.29 -6.78 0.46
CA GLY A 96 -13.85 -7.71 -0.52
C GLY A 96 -13.10 -7.70 -1.86
N LEU A 97 -12.77 -6.52 -2.38
CA LEU A 97 -11.95 -6.37 -3.59
C LEU A 97 -10.59 -7.07 -3.42
N LEU A 98 -9.90 -6.82 -2.33
CA LEU A 98 -8.60 -7.43 -2.07
C LEU A 98 -8.69 -8.93 -1.88
N TRP A 99 -9.72 -9.42 -1.19
CA TRP A 99 -9.98 -10.86 -1.08
C TRP A 99 -10.19 -11.50 -2.46
N ILE A 100 -11.02 -10.90 -3.33
CA ILE A 100 -11.22 -11.39 -4.71
C ILE A 100 -9.90 -11.44 -5.46
N CYS A 101 -9.10 -10.38 -5.42
CA CYS A 101 -7.80 -10.33 -6.07
C CYS A 101 -6.88 -11.46 -5.58
N ILE A 102 -6.80 -11.69 -4.27
CA ILE A 102 -5.95 -12.74 -3.68
C ILE A 102 -6.43 -14.14 -4.07
N VAL A 103 -7.75 -14.37 -4.12
CA VAL A 103 -8.32 -15.64 -4.59
C VAL A 103 -8.00 -15.87 -6.06
N LEU A 104 -8.19 -14.86 -6.91
CA LEU A 104 -7.83 -14.92 -8.33
C LEU A 104 -6.33 -15.17 -8.55
N GLU A 105 -5.46 -14.45 -7.84
CA GLU A 105 -4.01 -14.67 -7.87
C GLU A 105 -3.64 -16.11 -7.49
N ARG A 106 -4.34 -16.68 -6.51
CA ARG A 106 -4.11 -18.05 -6.07
C ARG A 106 -4.48 -19.06 -7.17
N GLN A 107 -5.57 -18.83 -7.90
CA GLN A 107 -5.98 -19.69 -9.01
C GLN A 107 -5.06 -19.50 -10.21
N LEU A 108 -4.80 -18.26 -10.61
CA LEU A 108 -3.91 -17.93 -11.74
C LEU A 108 -2.46 -18.36 -11.48
N GLY A 109 -1.99 -18.30 -10.24
CA GLY A 109 -0.65 -18.77 -9.84
C GLY A 109 -0.40 -20.28 -10.06
N ARG A 110 -1.44 -21.06 -10.36
CA ARG A 110 -1.31 -22.47 -10.79
C ARG A 110 -0.94 -22.59 -12.27
N LEU A 111 -1.10 -21.53 -13.05
CA LEU A 111 -0.78 -21.51 -14.47
C LEU A 111 0.72 -21.22 -14.68
N LYS A 112 1.44 -22.17 -15.27
CA LYS A 112 2.90 -22.07 -15.45
C LYS A 112 3.36 -20.86 -16.25
N PHE A 113 2.53 -20.36 -17.18
CA PHE A 113 2.90 -19.20 -18.00
C PHE A 113 2.94 -17.88 -17.22
N VAL A 114 2.11 -17.74 -16.15
CA VAL A 114 2.09 -16.54 -15.30
C VAL A 114 3.44 -16.30 -14.62
N HIS A 115 4.13 -17.37 -14.24
CA HIS A 115 5.46 -17.28 -13.62
C HIS A 115 6.55 -16.72 -14.55
N LYS A 116 6.35 -16.82 -15.87
CA LYS A 116 7.30 -16.29 -16.87
C LYS A 116 7.17 -14.76 -17.07
N MET A 117 6.03 -14.19 -16.68
CA MET A 117 5.78 -12.76 -16.83
C MET A 117 6.55 -11.95 -15.77
N LYS A 118 7.49 -11.10 -16.20
CA LYS A 118 8.30 -10.29 -15.28
C LYS A 118 7.68 -8.93 -14.99
N VAL A 119 7.10 -8.28 -15.98
CA VAL A 119 6.61 -6.88 -15.92
C VAL A 119 5.12 -6.82 -15.59
N LEU A 120 4.29 -7.66 -16.23
CA LEU A 120 2.84 -7.64 -16.07
C LEU A 120 2.34 -7.72 -14.61
N PRO A 121 2.95 -8.52 -13.71
CA PRO A 121 2.54 -8.53 -12.30
C PRO A 121 2.75 -7.18 -11.59
N HIS A 122 3.78 -6.41 -11.97
CA HIS A 122 3.98 -5.08 -11.41
C HIS A 122 2.95 -4.08 -11.92
N ILE A 123 2.64 -4.11 -13.23
CA ILE A 123 1.58 -3.27 -13.83
C ILE A 123 0.24 -3.59 -13.14
N TYR A 124 -0.11 -4.85 -13.02
CA TYR A 124 -1.31 -5.30 -12.32
C TYR A 124 -1.37 -4.73 -10.89
N LEU A 125 -0.30 -4.86 -10.12
CA LEU A 125 -0.25 -4.36 -8.75
C LEU A 125 -0.41 -2.83 -8.70
N TRP A 126 0.27 -2.11 -9.60
CA TRP A 126 0.20 -0.65 -9.67
C TRP A 126 -1.16 -0.12 -10.13
N LEU A 127 -2.00 -0.95 -10.74
CA LEU A 127 -3.40 -0.65 -11.02
C LEU A 127 -4.30 -0.99 -9.83
N VAL A 128 -4.18 -2.21 -9.31
CA VAL A 128 -5.10 -2.72 -8.27
C VAL A 128 -4.93 -1.99 -6.94
N ILE A 129 -3.71 -1.69 -6.51
CA ILE A 129 -3.49 -1.04 -5.22
C ILE A 129 -4.05 0.38 -5.17
N PRO A 130 -3.78 1.29 -6.15
CA PRO A 130 -4.43 2.60 -6.15
C PRO A 130 -5.96 2.54 -6.26
N MET A 131 -6.52 1.59 -7.05
CA MET A 131 -7.97 1.36 -7.07
C MET A 131 -8.50 0.96 -5.69
N SER A 132 -7.80 0.08 -5.00
CA SER A 132 -8.18 -0.32 -3.65
C SER A 132 -8.12 0.86 -2.65
N TRP A 133 -7.12 1.74 -2.79
CA TRP A 133 -7.02 2.97 -1.98
C TRP A 133 -8.17 3.94 -2.26
N MET A 134 -8.66 4.00 -3.49
CA MET A 134 -9.84 4.81 -3.83
C MET A 134 -11.09 4.28 -3.10
N CYS A 135 -11.32 2.95 -3.12
CA CYS A 135 -12.40 2.33 -2.34
C CYS A 135 -12.26 2.61 -0.85
N PHE A 136 -11.03 2.65 -0.33
CA PHE A 136 -10.76 2.94 1.08
C PHE A 136 -11.05 4.41 1.44
N ALA A 137 -10.67 5.36 0.57
CA ALA A 137 -10.72 6.79 0.84
C ALA A 137 -12.12 7.41 0.65
N ILE A 138 -12.94 6.85 -0.24
CA ILE A 138 -14.26 7.40 -0.57
C ILE A 138 -15.31 6.69 0.29
N THR A 139 -15.84 7.40 1.28
CA THR A 139 -16.83 6.86 2.22
C THR A 139 -18.24 6.78 1.64
N ASP A 140 -18.58 7.67 0.71
CA ASP A 140 -19.87 7.70 0.02
C ASP A 140 -19.85 6.75 -1.19
N LEU A 141 -20.63 5.67 -1.13
CA LEU A 141 -20.71 4.67 -2.19
C LEU A 141 -21.26 5.23 -3.51
N SER A 142 -22.13 6.24 -3.48
CA SER A 142 -22.65 6.88 -4.69
C SER A 142 -21.54 7.66 -5.41
N GLN A 143 -20.70 8.36 -4.67
CA GLN A 143 -19.51 9.02 -5.23
C GLN A 143 -18.51 7.98 -5.75
N LEU A 144 -18.27 6.89 -5.00
CA LEU A 144 -17.39 5.81 -5.44
C LEU A 144 -17.87 5.24 -6.78
N GLN A 145 -19.17 4.99 -6.94
CA GLN A 145 -19.74 4.53 -8.20
C GLN A 145 -19.47 5.51 -9.34
N VAL A 146 -19.71 6.81 -9.15
CA VAL A 146 -19.41 7.83 -10.16
C VAL A 146 -17.94 7.85 -10.57
N TYR A 147 -17.01 7.69 -9.62
CA TYR A 147 -15.58 7.59 -9.92
C TYR A 147 -15.24 6.34 -10.72
N LEU A 148 -15.80 5.18 -10.33
CA LEU A 148 -15.61 3.93 -11.05
C LEU A 148 -16.17 3.99 -12.47
N ASP A 149 -17.38 4.53 -12.64
CA ASP A 149 -18.02 4.69 -13.95
C ASP A 149 -17.18 5.57 -14.89
N LYS A 150 -16.65 6.69 -14.37
CA LYS A 150 -15.75 7.56 -15.12
C LYS A 150 -14.44 6.86 -15.47
N MET A 151 -13.85 6.13 -14.54
CA MET A 151 -12.58 5.45 -14.72
C MET A 151 -12.69 4.30 -15.73
N LEU A 152 -13.83 3.59 -15.76
CA LEU A 152 -14.11 2.50 -16.68
C LEU A 152 -14.77 2.95 -17.99
N TRP A 153 -14.90 4.27 -18.19
CA TRP A 153 -15.51 4.89 -19.38
C TRP A 153 -16.95 4.46 -19.63
N LEU A 154 -17.67 4.15 -18.55
CA LEU A 154 -19.08 3.71 -18.61
C LEU A 154 -20.07 4.88 -18.69
N VAL A 155 -19.61 6.12 -18.53
CA VAL A 155 -20.45 7.33 -18.63
C VAL A 155 -20.54 7.75 -20.10
N PRO A 156 -21.73 7.72 -20.74
CA PRO A 156 -21.89 8.19 -22.09
C PRO A 156 -21.51 9.67 -22.23
N GLY A 157 -20.69 10.01 -23.23
CA GLY A 157 -20.24 11.39 -23.46
C GLY A 157 -19.14 11.90 -22.52
N PHE A 158 -18.64 11.06 -21.61
CA PHE A 158 -17.46 11.40 -20.83
C PHE A 158 -16.21 11.25 -21.72
N SER A 159 -15.81 12.34 -22.36
CA SER A 159 -14.46 12.46 -22.89
C SER A 159 -13.58 13.00 -21.74
N GLY A 160 -12.97 12.12 -21.00
CA GLY A 160 -11.87 12.52 -20.11
C GLY A 160 -10.85 13.25 -20.98
N GLY A 161 -10.81 14.59 -20.89
CA GLY A 161 -10.08 15.41 -21.84
C GLY A 161 -8.58 15.10 -21.75
N TYR A 162 -7.92 14.98 -22.91
CA TYR A 162 -6.46 14.99 -22.99
C TYR A 162 -5.88 16.18 -22.20
N GLU A 163 -6.59 17.29 -22.15
CA GLU A 163 -6.25 18.50 -21.36
C GLU A 163 -6.23 18.22 -19.86
N ASP A 164 -7.20 17.50 -19.31
CA ASP A 164 -7.26 17.14 -17.89
C ASP A 164 -6.12 16.18 -17.51
N ALA A 165 -5.85 15.19 -18.37
CA ALA A 165 -4.74 14.26 -18.18
C ALA A 165 -3.38 15.00 -18.24
N TRP A 166 -3.22 15.94 -19.20
CA TRP A 166 -2.01 16.75 -19.33
C TRP A 166 -1.83 17.69 -18.15
N LYS A 167 -2.89 18.34 -17.69
CA LYS A 167 -2.88 19.20 -16.50
C LYS A 167 -2.51 18.40 -15.25
N ALA A 168 -3.10 17.24 -15.05
CA ALA A 168 -2.74 16.35 -13.93
C ALA A 168 -1.27 15.90 -14.02
N LEU A 169 -0.79 15.51 -15.20
CA LEU A 169 0.58 15.08 -15.41
C LEU A 169 1.58 16.23 -15.21
N SER A 170 1.28 17.44 -15.69
CA SER A 170 2.13 18.61 -15.48
C SER A 170 2.20 19.02 -13.99
N THR A 171 1.10 18.87 -13.26
CA THR A 171 1.02 19.22 -11.83
C THR A 171 1.68 18.16 -10.94
N TYR A 172 1.40 16.89 -11.19
CA TYR A 172 1.80 15.79 -10.29
C TYR A 172 2.88 14.87 -10.86
N GLY A 173 3.26 15.01 -12.15
CA GLY A 173 4.18 14.10 -12.82
C GLY A 173 5.56 14.04 -12.16
N GLY A 174 6.09 15.19 -11.72
CA GLY A 174 7.34 15.25 -10.97
C GLY A 174 7.27 14.48 -9.65
N LEU A 175 6.16 14.66 -8.91
CA LEU A 175 5.92 13.96 -7.65
C LEU A 175 5.77 12.45 -7.87
N LEU A 176 5.02 12.04 -8.90
CA LEU A 176 4.84 10.64 -9.27
C LEU A 176 6.17 9.97 -9.66
N LEU A 177 7.02 10.67 -10.41
CA LEU A 177 8.34 10.19 -10.80
C LEU A 177 9.24 10.00 -9.58
N VAL A 178 9.32 11.00 -8.70
CA VAL A 178 10.12 10.91 -7.45
C VAL A 178 9.58 9.80 -6.55
N SER A 179 8.26 9.69 -6.39
CA SER A 179 7.62 8.63 -5.60
C SER A 179 7.90 7.25 -6.19
N GLY A 180 7.80 7.10 -7.52
CA GLY A 180 8.13 5.86 -8.23
C GLY A 180 9.59 5.45 -8.01
N LEU A 181 10.53 6.38 -8.13
CA LEU A 181 11.95 6.12 -7.85
C LEU A 181 12.18 5.76 -6.38
N ALA A 182 11.49 6.44 -5.45
CA ALA A 182 11.60 6.17 -4.01
C ALA A 182 11.07 4.77 -3.62
N CYS A 183 10.15 4.19 -4.40
CA CYS A 183 9.70 2.81 -4.21
C CYS A 183 10.77 1.77 -4.58
N THR A 184 11.80 2.16 -5.36
CA THR A 184 12.86 1.26 -5.81
C THR A 184 14.01 1.14 -4.79
N PRO A 185 14.83 0.08 -4.86
CA PRO A 185 16.01 -0.03 -4.02
C PRO A 185 17.13 0.97 -4.36
N VAL A 186 16.99 1.74 -5.46
CA VAL A 186 18.02 2.69 -5.93
C VAL A 186 18.21 3.82 -4.91
N ILE A 187 17.12 4.45 -4.49
CA ILE A 187 17.17 5.56 -3.52
C ILE A 187 17.76 5.09 -2.17
N GLU A 188 17.38 3.90 -1.71
CA GLU A 188 17.93 3.34 -0.48
C GLU A 188 19.44 3.08 -0.58
N LYS A 189 19.90 2.50 -1.70
CA LYS A 189 21.33 2.28 -1.95
C LYS A 189 22.11 3.60 -2.02
N LEU A 190 21.55 4.60 -2.71
CA LEU A 190 22.13 5.95 -2.79
C LEU A 190 22.21 6.59 -1.40
N TYR A 191 21.14 6.51 -0.62
CA TYR A 191 21.10 7.02 0.75
C TYR A 191 22.18 6.35 1.61
N HIS A 192 22.27 5.01 1.63
CA HIS A 192 23.28 4.31 2.41
C HIS A 192 24.72 4.67 2.00
N LYS A 193 24.95 4.92 0.72
CA LYS A 193 26.26 5.34 0.21
C LYS A 193 26.65 6.74 0.68
N TRP A 194 25.65 7.63 0.87
CA TRP A 194 25.92 9.07 1.03
C TRP A 194 25.37 9.64 2.36
N GLN A 195 24.72 8.85 3.21
CA GLN A 195 24.04 9.28 4.46
C GLN A 195 24.98 10.03 5.43
N ASP A 196 26.28 9.71 5.43
CA ASP A 196 27.26 10.34 6.32
C ASP A 196 27.83 11.65 5.77
N LYS A 197 27.54 11.97 4.50
CA LYS A 197 28.00 13.20 3.87
C LYS A 197 27.18 14.41 4.35
N LEU A 198 27.88 15.51 4.67
CA LEU A 198 27.26 16.74 5.17
C LEU A 198 26.15 17.28 4.24
N PRO A 199 26.31 17.32 2.89
CA PRO A 199 25.24 17.80 2.01
C PRO A 199 23.94 17.01 2.13
N VAL A 200 24.02 15.69 2.33
CA VAL A 200 22.82 14.83 2.49
C VAL A 200 22.14 15.12 3.82
N LYS A 201 22.89 15.29 4.89
CA LYS A 201 22.34 15.67 6.21
C LYS A 201 21.66 17.03 6.15
N VAL A 202 22.25 18.02 5.50
CA VAL A 202 21.65 19.36 5.32
C VAL A 202 20.38 19.28 4.49
N LEU A 203 20.40 18.54 3.35
CA LEU A 203 19.22 18.35 2.50
C LEU A 203 18.07 17.68 3.27
N LEU A 204 18.35 16.63 4.03
CA LEU A 204 17.31 15.93 4.81
C LEU A 204 16.78 16.80 5.94
N SER A 205 17.62 17.59 6.59
CA SER A 205 17.18 18.57 7.60
C SER A 205 16.30 19.65 6.97
N GLY A 206 16.70 20.20 5.83
CA GLY A 206 15.89 21.16 5.10
C GLY A 206 14.53 20.59 4.66
N LEU A 207 14.52 19.37 4.15
CA LEU A 207 13.28 18.67 3.80
C LEU A 207 12.37 18.43 5.02
N PHE A 208 12.96 18.06 6.17
CA PHE A 208 12.23 17.91 7.42
C PHE A 208 11.53 19.22 7.83
N TRP A 209 12.26 20.33 7.85
CA TRP A 209 11.70 21.63 8.21
C TRP A 209 10.68 22.12 7.17
N TYR A 210 10.88 21.87 5.89
CA TYR A 210 9.90 22.13 4.85
C TYR A 210 8.60 21.35 5.09
N CYS A 211 8.67 20.07 5.45
CA CYS A 211 7.48 19.28 5.78
C CYS A 211 6.73 19.84 7.02
N ILE A 212 7.47 20.24 8.07
CA ILE A 212 6.89 20.87 9.26
C ILE A 212 6.17 22.18 8.85
N TRP A 213 6.84 23.02 8.07
CA TRP A 213 6.26 24.27 7.57
C TRP A 213 4.97 24.04 6.78
N ARG A 214 4.97 23.04 5.86
CA ARG A 214 3.77 22.68 5.09
C ARG A 214 2.62 22.21 5.99
N LEU A 215 2.91 21.37 6.98
CA LEU A 215 1.91 20.89 7.94
C LEU A 215 1.28 22.02 8.74
N LEU A 216 2.08 23.02 9.14
CA LEU A 216 1.57 24.18 9.87
C LEU A 216 0.68 25.09 9.01
N LEU A 217 0.99 25.22 7.69
CA LEU A 217 0.19 26.02 6.78
C LEU A 217 -1.14 25.36 6.40
N GLU A 218 -1.14 24.07 6.19
CA GLU A 218 -2.34 23.37 5.67
C GLU A 218 -3.38 23.11 6.77
N GLY A 219 -3.00 23.19 8.06
CA GLY A 219 -3.89 23.01 9.21
C GLY A 219 -4.60 21.64 9.26
N ASN A 220 -4.32 20.77 8.31
CA ASN A 220 -4.92 19.46 8.20
C ASN A 220 -4.14 18.42 9.04
N ASN A 221 -4.89 17.55 9.71
CA ASN A 221 -4.26 16.44 10.43
C ASN A 221 -3.62 15.47 9.43
N PRO A 222 -2.29 15.27 9.45
CA PRO A 222 -1.59 14.39 8.53
C PRO A 222 -1.85 12.90 8.81
N PHE A 223 -2.49 12.59 9.93
CA PHE A 223 -2.85 11.22 10.29
C PHE A 223 -4.21 10.87 9.70
N MET A 224 -4.19 10.11 8.62
CA MET A 224 -5.38 9.60 7.94
C MET A 224 -6.33 8.81 8.87
N TYR A 225 -5.80 8.29 9.99
CA TYR A 225 -6.56 7.52 10.98
C TYR A 225 -7.38 8.36 11.98
N PHE A 226 -7.20 9.67 12.05
CA PHE A 226 -7.96 10.55 12.95
C PHE A 226 -9.10 11.30 12.24
N SER A 227 -9.39 10.96 11.00
CA SER A 227 -10.50 11.57 10.23
C SER A 227 -11.77 10.70 10.23
N PHE A 228 -11.82 9.70 11.11
CA PHE A 228 -12.95 8.78 11.26
C PHE A 228 -13.64 8.95 12.61
#